data_ef706153b52bfe5ec809d1c5ca34656b
#
_entry.id   ef706153b52bfe5ec809d1c5ca34656b
#
_cell.length_a   1.000
_cell.length_b   1.000
_cell.length_c   1.000
_cell.angle_alpha   90.00
_cell.angle_beta   90.00
_cell.angle_gamma   90.00
#
_symmetry.space_group_name_H-M   'P 1'
#
loop_
_entity.id
_entity.type
_entity.pdbx_description
1 polymer ?
#
loop_
_entity_poly.entity_id
_entity_poly.type
_entity_poly.pdbx_seq_one_letter_code
_entity_poly.pdbx_strand_id
1 'polypeptide(L)'
;QAKIDQERFKWLEYYKVKFKGTWYTNIVDKLVLRSQAEFGFLGAYNQDRGTVPFERFFVGGDGLGSFSLDGREVVQLRGYPNQSLSTTDGNTVFNKFSLEVRYPITLKQLASIYALGFVEGGAAYDGFREYNPFSIKRSAGAGLRIFMPAFGLLGIDFGYGFDPILGGNERNGWQTHFIIGQQF
;
A
#
# COMPACT_ATOMS: atom_id res chain seq x y z
N GLN A 1 -29.72 -31.33 -5.06
CA GLN A 1 -28.30 -31.04 -5.42
C GLN A 1 -28.10 -29.58 -5.81
N ALA A 2 -28.86 -29.01 -6.73
CA ALA A 2 -28.71 -27.59 -7.15
C ALA A 2 -28.85 -26.57 -6.01
N LYS A 3 -29.68 -26.79 -5.01
CA LYS A 3 -29.81 -25.95 -3.82
C LYS A 3 -28.59 -26.04 -2.89
N ILE A 4 -27.99 -27.21 -2.77
CA ILE A 4 -26.79 -27.45 -1.95
C ILE A 4 -25.58 -26.80 -2.61
N ASP A 5 -25.49 -26.86 -3.94
CA ASP A 5 -24.42 -26.21 -4.69
C ASP A 5 -24.52 -24.68 -4.62
N GLN A 6 -25.72 -24.11 -4.69
CA GLN A 6 -25.93 -22.67 -4.49
C GLN A 6 -25.57 -22.21 -3.08
N GLU A 7 -25.76 -23.02 -2.05
CA GLU A 7 -25.35 -22.72 -0.68
C GLU A 7 -23.88 -22.89 -0.46
N ARG A 8 -23.22 -23.84 -1.12
CA ARG A 8 -21.82 -24.16 -0.99
C ARG A 8 -20.90 -23.08 -1.51
N PHE A 9 -21.29 -22.32 -2.54
CA PHE A 9 -20.48 -21.25 -3.15
C PHE A 9 -21.02 -19.84 -2.90
N LYS A 10 -21.96 -19.66 -1.99
CA LYS A 10 -22.59 -18.39 -1.64
C LYS A 10 -21.59 -17.29 -1.23
N TRP A 11 -20.49 -17.67 -0.61
CA TRP A 11 -19.47 -16.77 -0.07
C TRP A 11 -18.34 -16.45 -1.07
N LEU A 12 -18.31 -17.10 -2.23
CA LEU A 12 -17.28 -16.91 -3.26
C LEU A 12 -17.73 -15.98 -4.41
N GLU A 13 -18.91 -15.40 -4.33
CA GLU A 13 -19.45 -14.52 -5.37
C GLU A 13 -18.92 -13.08 -5.24
N TYR A 14 -17.64 -12.88 -5.52
CA TYR A 14 -17.02 -11.55 -5.53
C TYR A 14 -16.22 -11.34 -6.80
N TYR A 15 -15.91 -10.06 -7.08
CA TYR A 15 -14.94 -9.68 -8.07
C TYR A 15 -13.96 -8.68 -7.45
N LYS A 16 -12.70 -8.84 -7.79
CA LYS A 16 -11.60 -8.00 -7.29
C LYS A 16 -10.79 -7.49 -8.48
N VAL A 17 -10.71 -6.19 -8.62
CA VAL A 17 -9.94 -5.53 -9.67
C VAL A 17 -8.83 -4.72 -9.02
N LYS A 18 -7.59 -4.95 -9.48
CA LYS A 18 -6.43 -4.17 -9.04
C LYS A 18 -5.69 -3.64 -10.25
N PHE A 19 -5.28 -2.40 -10.12
CA PHE A 19 -4.39 -1.75 -11.07
C PHE A 19 -3.17 -1.21 -10.33
N LYS A 20 -1.98 -1.51 -10.86
CA LYS A 20 -0.72 -0.94 -10.39
C LYS A 20 0.11 -0.52 -11.59
N GLY A 21 0.33 0.77 -11.73
CA GLY A 21 1.19 1.35 -12.74
C GLY A 21 2.43 1.97 -12.10
N THR A 22 3.60 1.69 -12.63
CA THR A 22 4.87 2.27 -12.16
C THR A 22 5.65 2.78 -13.36
N TRP A 23 6.09 4.05 -13.28
CA TRP A 23 6.87 4.71 -14.32
C TRP A 23 8.19 5.21 -13.72
N TYR A 24 9.26 5.06 -14.49
CA TYR A 24 10.57 5.57 -14.14
C TYR A 24 11.01 6.61 -15.17
N THR A 25 11.39 7.77 -14.68
CA THR A 25 11.87 8.88 -15.51
C THR A 25 13.22 9.33 -14.99
N ASN A 26 14.22 9.35 -15.85
CA ASN A 26 15.52 9.92 -15.52
C ASN A 26 15.39 11.46 -15.59
N ILE A 27 15.65 12.15 -14.45
CA ILE A 27 15.54 13.61 -14.38
C ILE A 27 16.86 14.26 -14.83
N VAL A 28 17.93 13.93 -14.17
CA VAL A 28 19.27 14.44 -14.42
C VAL A 28 20.28 13.43 -13.94
N ASP A 29 21.29 13.13 -14.77
CA ASP A 29 22.40 12.23 -14.47
C ASP A 29 21.93 10.90 -13.83
N LYS A 30 22.18 10.73 -12.55
CA LYS A 30 21.82 9.52 -11.78
C LYS A 30 20.49 9.64 -11.02
N LEU A 31 19.84 10.78 -11.10
CA LEU A 31 18.59 11.05 -10.37
C LEU A 31 17.39 10.48 -11.13
N VAL A 32 16.71 9.52 -10.52
CA VAL A 32 15.55 8.84 -11.12
C VAL A 32 14.28 9.17 -10.33
N LEU A 33 13.25 9.63 -11.03
CA LEU A 33 11.90 9.74 -10.50
C LEU A 33 11.14 8.45 -10.77
N ARG A 34 10.58 7.86 -9.72
CA ARG A 34 9.62 6.78 -9.77
C ARG A 34 8.25 7.33 -9.43
N SER A 35 7.32 7.22 -10.35
CA SER A 35 5.91 7.57 -10.15
C SER A 35 5.09 6.30 -10.13
N GLN A 36 4.20 6.15 -9.17
CA GLN A 36 3.36 4.96 -9.03
C GLN A 36 1.93 5.34 -8.69
N ALA A 37 0.98 4.66 -9.34
CA ALA A 37 -0.43 4.73 -9.02
C ALA A 37 -0.96 3.31 -8.81
N GLU A 38 -1.70 3.12 -7.71
CA GLU A 38 -2.33 1.86 -7.36
C GLU A 38 -3.81 2.10 -7.05
N PHE A 39 -4.66 1.21 -7.56
CA PHE A 39 -6.10 1.18 -7.30
C PHE A 39 -6.53 -0.24 -7.03
N GLY A 40 -7.44 -0.42 -6.10
CA GLY A 40 -8.09 -1.69 -5.86
C GLY A 40 -9.56 -1.51 -5.60
N PHE A 41 -10.34 -2.44 -6.10
CA PHE A 41 -11.77 -2.48 -5.94
C PHE A 41 -12.23 -3.92 -5.73
N LEU A 42 -12.99 -4.12 -4.67
CA LEU A 42 -13.63 -5.38 -4.31
C LEU A 42 -15.14 -5.19 -4.32
N GLY A 43 -15.85 -5.99 -5.08
CA GLY A 43 -17.31 -5.98 -5.13
C GLY A 43 -17.90 -7.37 -5.02
N ALA A 44 -19.16 -7.45 -4.63
CA ALA A 44 -19.94 -8.68 -4.63
C ALA A 44 -20.96 -8.67 -5.77
N TYR A 45 -21.15 -9.80 -6.43
CA TYR A 45 -22.22 -9.95 -7.43
C TYR A 45 -23.60 -9.93 -6.78
N ASN A 46 -23.69 -10.39 -5.54
CA ASN A 46 -24.93 -10.36 -4.76
C ASN A 46 -24.75 -9.40 -3.58
N GLN A 47 -25.44 -8.26 -3.61
CA GLN A 47 -25.33 -7.22 -2.59
C GLN A 47 -25.94 -7.64 -1.24
N ASP A 48 -26.91 -8.54 -1.22
CA ASP A 48 -27.55 -9.02 0.00
C ASP A 48 -26.59 -9.86 0.87
N ARG A 49 -25.50 -10.37 0.28
CA ARG A 49 -24.50 -11.20 0.95
C ARG A 49 -23.25 -10.44 1.38
N GLY A 50 -23.07 -9.22 0.88
CA GLY A 50 -21.91 -8.39 1.16
C GLY A 50 -20.62 -8.90 0.51
N THR A 51 -19.52 -8.20 0.81
CA THR A 51 -18.18 -8.52 0.31
C THR A 51 -17.45 -9.50 1.22
N VAL A 52 -16.60 -10.32 0.63
CA VAL A 52 -15.79 -11.34 1.34
C VAL A 52 -14.81 -10.65 2.30
N PRO A 53 -14.84 -10.96 3.62
CA PRO A 53 -14.04 -10.23 4.62
C PRO A 53 -12.53 -10.36 4.44
N PHE A 54 -12.04 -11.54 4.02
CA PHE A 54 -10.59 -11.81 3.91
C PHE A 54 -9.95 -11.32 2.62
N GLU A 55 -10.73 -10.79 1.67
CA GLU A 55 -10.23 -10.19 0.42
C GLU A 55 -10.15 -8.66 0.49
N ARG A 56 -10.53 -8.07 1.62
CA ARG A 56 -10.55 -6.62 1.81
C ARG A 56 -9.15 -6.05 1.90
N PHE A 57 -9.05 -4.76 1.61
CA PHE A 57 -7.79 -4.01 1.62
C PHE A 57 -7.57 -3.34 2.98
N PHE A 58 -6.31 -3.36 3.43
CA PHE A 58 -5.86 -2.69 4.65
C PHE A 58 -4.75 -1.71 4.30
N VAL A 59 -4.99 -0.41 4.49
CA VAL A 59 -4.07 0.65 4.08
C VAL A 59 -3.31 1.20 5.28
N GLY A 60 -2.01 1.41 5.11
CA GLY A 60 -1.09 2.01 6.08
C GLY A 60 0.11 1.14 6.41
N GLY A 61 1.20 1.80 6.80
CA GLY A 61 2.43 1.19 7.30
C GLY A 61 3.36 0.61 6.25
N ASP A 62 4.21 -0.29 6.70
CA ASP A 62 5.21 -1.01 5.88
C ASP A 62 4.80 -2.45 5.53
N GLY A 63 3.72 -2.93 6.11
CA GLY A 63 3.23 -4.29 5.91
C GLY A 63 3.99 -5.37 6.69
N LEU A 64 5.08 -5.04 7.40
CA LEU A 64 5.89 -6.03 8.13
C LEU A 64 5.26 -6.44 9.47
N GLY A 65 4.48 -5.56 10.10
CA GLY A 65 3.83 -5.82 11.37
C GLY A 65 2.59 -6.72 11.30
N SER A 66 2.17 -7.10 10.12
CA SER A 66 0.95 -7.87 9.88
C SER A 66 1.27 -9.24 9.30
N PHE A 67 1.88 -10.08 10.08
CA PHE A 67 1.94 -11.51 9.78
C PHE A 67 0.61 -12.20 10.14
N SER A 68 -0.51 -11.63 9.72
CA SER A 68 -1.75 -12.39 9.75
C SER A 68 -1.76 -13.33 8.55
N LEU A 69 -1.73 -14.62 8.84
CA LEU A 69 -1.86 -15.69 7.84
C LEU A 69 -3.30 -15.81 7.30
N ASP A 70 -4.13 -14.79 7.49
CA ASP A 70 -5.54 -14.77 7.10
C ASP A 70 -5.77 -14.26 5.66
N GLY A 71 -4.70 -14.05 4.89
CA GLY A 71 -4.79 -13.63 3.50
C GLY A 71 -5.11 -12.15 3.29
N ARG A 72 -5.07 -11.32 4.34
CA ARG A 72 -5.30 -9.87 4.23
C ARG A 72 -4.35 -9.22 3.24
N GLU A 73 -4.88 -8.35 2.40
CA GLU A 73 -4.07 -7.56 1.49
C GLU A 73 -3.71 -6.21 2.10
N VAL A 74 -2.43 -6.05 2.47
CA VAL A 74 -1.91 -4.81 3.04
C VAL A 74 -1.38 -3.90 1.94
N VAL A 75 -1.95 -2.71 1.83
CA VAL A 75 -1.48 -1.63 0.95
C VAL A 75 -0.59 -0.71 1.76
N GLN A 76 0.70 -0.75 1.50
CA GLN A 76 1.68 0.05 2.22
C GLN A 76 1.46 1.55 1.97
N LEU A 77 1.46 2.36 3.02
CA LEU A 77 1.51 3.81 2.96
C LEU A 77 2.44 4.33 4.06
N ARG A 78 3.61 4.79 3.67
CA ARG A 78 4.64 5.27 4.60
C ARG A 78 4.19 6.54 5.33
N GLY A 79 4.66 6.75 6.56
CA GLY A 79 4.24 7.86 7.41
C GLY A 79 2.98 7.59 8.22
N TYR A 80 2.42 6.37 8.15
CA TYR A 80 1.27 5.92 8.94
C TYR A 80 1.55 4.56 9.56
N PRO A 81 1.00 4.26 10.75
CA PRO A 81 1.07 2.93 11.34
C PRO A 81 0.39 1.86 10.47
N ASN A 82 0.74 0.61 10.67
CA ASN A 82 0.15 -0.50 9.92
C ASN A 82 -1.38 -0.51 10.06
N GLN A 83 -2.07 -0.57 8.92
CA GLN A 83 -3.54 -0.67 8.79
C GLN A 83 -4.33 0.50 9.39
N SER A 84 -3.67 1.60 9.81
CA SER A 84 -4.29 2.71 10.55
C SER A 84 -5.24 3.60 9.72
N LEU A 85 -5.26 3.42 8.41
CA LEU A 85 -6.13 4.16 7.49
C LEU A 85 -7.32 3.31 7.00
N SER A 86 -7.49 2.13 7.57
CA SER A 86 -8.58 1.21 7.25
C SER A 86 -9.46 0.95 8.45
N THR A 87 -10.70 0.54 8.20
CA THR A 87 -11.60 0.03 9.24
C THR A 87 -11.08 -1.31 9.79
N THR A 88 -11.56 -1.73 10.94
CA THR A 88 -11.18 -3.01 11.58
C THR A 88 -11.43 -4.20 10.65
N ASP A 89 -12.48 -4.12 9.84
CA ASP A 89 -12.87 -5.16 8.91
C ASP A 89 -12.20 -5.03 7.54
N GLY A 90 -11.39 -3.98 7.33
CA GLY A 90 -10.82 -3.62 6.04
C GLY A 90 -11.81 -2.90 5.12
N ASN A 91 -11.32 -2.41 4.00
CA ASN A 91 -12.08 -1.62 3.05
C ASN A 91 -12.21 -2.32 1.69
N THR A 92 -13.19 -1.93 0.91
CA THR A 92 -13.45 -2.54 -0.41
C THR A 92 -12.83 -1.78 -1.57
N VAL A 93 -12.46 -0.52 -1.36
CA VAL A 93 -11.84 0.34 -2.36
C VAL A 93 -10.61 1.01 -1.75
N PHE A 94 -9.53 1.09 -2.50
CA PHE A 94 -8.38 1.94 -2.15
C PHE A 94 -7.79 2.63 -3.36
N ASN A 95 -7.13 3.74 -3.12
CA ASN A 95 -6.22 4.38 -4.06
C ASN A 95 -4.92 4.77 -3.35
N LYS A 96 -3.81 4.71 -4.08
CA LYS A 96 -2.50 5.16 -3.63
C LYS A 96 -1.73 5.78 -4.76
N PHE A 97 -1.11 6.90 -4.49
CA PHE A 97 -0.17 7.58 -5.37
C PHE A 97 1.17 7.73 -4.65
N SER A 98 2.26 7.51 -5.36
CA SER A 98 3.61 7.66 -4.82
C SER A 98 4.51 8.31 -5.84
N LEU A 99 5.22 9.33 -5.41
CA LEU A 99 6.33 9.95 -6.14
C LEU A 99 7.59 9.74 -5.30
N GLU A 100 8.62 9.18 -5.90
CA GLU A 100 9.86 8.85 -5.22
C GLU A 100 11.06 9.25 -6.08
N VAL A 101 11.91 10.10 -5.54
CA VAL A 101 13.17 10.49 -6.17
C VAL A 101 14.28 9.62 -5.58
N ARG A 102 15.04 8.94 -6.43
CA ARG A 102 16.09 8.01 -6.08
C ARG A 102 17.44 8.52 -6.55
N TYR A 103 18.43 8.47 -5.67
CA TYR A 103 19.81 8.81 -5.97
C TYR A 103 20.75 7.67 -5.56
N PRO A 104 21.49 7.03 -6.51
CA PRO A 104 22.42 5.96 -6.18
C PRO A 104 23.67 6.53 -5.54
N ILE A 105 23.98 6.04 -4.34
CA ILE A 105 25.22 6.36 -3.62
C ILE A 105 26.34 5.43 -4.11
N THR A 106 26.04 4.15 -4.23
CA THR A 106 26.97 3.12 -4.66
C THR A 106 26.25 2.10 -5.53
N LEU A 107 26.85 1.72 -6.65
CA LEU A 107 26.38 0.68 -7.57
C LEU A 107 27.48 -0.37 -7.76
N LYS A 108 27.84 -1.09 -6.70
CA LYS A 108 28.83 -2.18 -6.77
C LYS A 108 28.13 -3.52 -6.92
N GLN A 109 28.80 -4.50 -7.55
CA GLN A 109 28.26 -5.86 -7.74
C GLN A 109 27.84 -6.55 -6.43
N LEU A 110 28.55 -6.30 -5.33
CA LEU A 110 28.29 -6.89 -4.02
C LEU A 110 27.15 -6.21 -3.26
N ALA A 111 26.96 -4.91 -3.46
CA ALA A 111 25.89 -4.15 -2.85
C ALA A 111 25.61 -2.86 -3.62
N SER A 112 24.35 -2.59 -3.87
CA SER A 112 23.89 -1.30 -4.38
C SER A 112 23.18 -0.54 -3.28
N ILE A 113 23.62 0.70 -3.05
CA ILE A 113 23.03 1.57 -2.01
C ILE A 113 22.48 2.80 -2.70
N TYR A 114 21.24 3.14 -2.39
CA TYR A 114 20.63 4.38 -2.86
C TYR A 114 19.79 5.05 -1.77
N ALA A 115 19.84 6.37 -1.76
CA ALA A 115 18.97 7.20 -0.96
C ALA A 115 17.72 7.55 -1.77
N LEU A 116 16.63 7.80 -1.08
CA LEU A 116 15.39 8.24 -1.69
C LEU A 116 14.67 9.28 -0.85
N GLY A 117 13.95 10.16 -1.53
CA GLY A 117 12.93 11.02 -0.93
C GLY A 117 11.58 10.67 -1.55
N PHE A 118 10.50 10.70 -0.78
CA PHE A 118 9.20 10.32 -1.27
C PHE A 118 8.09 11.25 -0.80
N VAL A 119 7.04 11.33 -1.61
CA VAL A 119 5.73 11.87 -1.26
C VAL A 119 4.69 10.82 -1.63
N GLU A 120 3.83 10.48 -0.70
CA GLU A 120 2.76 9.50 -0.91
C GLU A 120 1.41 10.08 -0.50
N GLY A 121 0.38 9.55 -1.10
CA GLY A 121 -0.99 9.84 -0.72
C GLY A 121 -1.87 8.66 -1.04
N GLY A 122 -2.77 8.32 -0.14
CA GLY A 122 -3.68 7.20 -0.32
C GLY A 122 -4.87 7.28 0.62
N ALA A 123 -5.89 6.52 0.30
CA ALA A 123 -7.08 6.39 1.12
C ALA A 123 -7.75 5.04 0.88
N ALA A 124 -8.58 4.65 1.85
CA ALA A 124 -9.42 3.47 1.79
C ALA A 124 -10.89 3.86 2.01
N TYR A 125 -11.81 3.17 1.34
CA TYR A 125 -13.24 3.47 1.35
C TYR A 125 -14.05 2.17 1.47
N ASP A 126 -15.21 2.25 2.11
CA ASP A 126 -16.08 1.09 2.31
C ASP A 126 -16.97 0.77 1.10
N GLY A 127 -17.03 1.68 0.13
CA GLY A 127 -17.78 1.47 -1.09
C GLY A 127 -17.37 2.41 -2.20
N PHE A 128 -17.68 2.03 -3.43
CA PHE A 128 -17.39 2.86 -4.61
C PHE A 128 -18.16 4.19 -4.61
N ARG A 129 -19.30 4.26 -3.94
CA ARG A 129 -20.09 5.49 -3.83
C ARG A 129 -19.42 6.55 -2.95
N GLU A 130 -18.56 6.13 -2.02
CA GLU A 130 -17.82 7.01 -1.12
C GLU A 130 -16.46 7.41 -1.70
N TYR A 131 -16.09 6.81 -2.84
CA TYR A 131 -14.79 7.02 -3.46
C TYR A 131 -14.59 8.48 -3.89
N ASN A 132 -13.57 9.11 -3.32
CA ASN A 132 -13.12 10.45 -3.69
C ASN A 132 -11.59 10.43 -3.88
N PRO A 133 -11.08 10.47 -5.12
CA PRO A 133 -9.65 10.34 -5.40
C PRO A 133 -8.81 11.49 -4.83
N PHE A 134 -9.43 12.58 -4.42
CA PHE A 134 -8.76 13.75 -3.84
C PHE A 134 -8.78 13.78 -2.31
N SER A 135 -9.62 12.96 -1.66
CA SER A 135 -9.66 12.82 -0.20
C SER A 135 -8.64 11.80 0.27
N ILE A 136 -7.35 12.11 0.08
CA ILE A 136 -6.23 11.24 0.39
C ILE A 136 -5.50 11.66 1.65
N LYS A 137 -4.95 10.69 2.37
CA LYS A 137 -4.03 10.89 3.48
C LYS A 137 -2.62 10.99 2.94
N ARG A 138 -1.94 12.10 3.23
CA ARG A 138 -0.66 12.48 2.61
C ARG A 138 0.50 12.24 3.57
N SER A 139 1.62 11.85 3.02
CA SER A 139 2.87 11.73 3.75
C SER A 139 4.06 12.12 2.87
N ALA A 140 5.17 12.46 3.52
CA ALA A 140 6.44 12.66 2.87
C ALA A 140 7.56 12.15 3.77
N GLY A 141 8.69 11.81 3.17
CA GLY A 141 9.81 11.33 3.95
C GLY A 141 11.03 11.03 3.12
N ALA A 142 12.01 10.41 3.77
CA ALA A 142 13.24 9.98 3.14
C ALA A 142 13.62 8.59 3.63
N GLY A 143 14.42 7.89 2.85
CA GLY A 143 14.87 6.55 3.18
C GLY A 143 16.17 6.15 2.53
N LEU A 144 16.67 5.01 2.98
CA LEU A 144 17.85 4.36 2.47
C LEU A 144 17.51 2.93 2.06
N ARG A 145 18.08 2.50 0.94
CA ARG A 145 17.96 1.13 0.43
C ARG A 145 19.32 0.55 0.21
N ILE A 146 19.45 -0.70 0.62
CA ILE A 146 20.63 -1.54 0.39
C ILE A 146 20.17 -2.79 -0.31
N PHE A 147 20.57 -2.96 -1.55
CA PHE A 147 20.32 -4.19 -2.31
C PHE A 147 21.59 -5.04 -2.30
N MET A 148 21.44 -6.26 -1.83
CA MET A 148 22.49 -7.28 -1.83
C MET A 148 21.98 -8.51 -2.59
N PRO A 149 22.66 -8.98 -3.64
CA PRO A 149 22.18 -10.11 -4.45
C PRO A 149 21.87 -11.39 -3.66
N ALA A 150 22.61 -11.63 -2.56
CA ALA A 150 22.41 -12.81 -1.71
C ALA A 150 21.25 -12.67 -0.69
N PHE A 151 20.89 -11.45 -0.29
CA PHE A 151 19.93 -11.19 0.79
C PHE A 151 18.70 -10.40 0.35
N GLY A 152 18.69 -9.89 -0.89
CA GLY A 152 17.61 -9.06 -1.41
C GLY A 152 17.72 -7.59 -1.00
N LEU A 153 16.57 -6.93 -0.93
CA LEU A 153 16.46 -5.51 -0.62
C LEU A 153 16.20 -5.31 0.87
N LEU A 154 17.03 -4.50 1.51
CA LEU A 154 16.81 -4.00 2.86
C LEU A 154 16.62 -2.49 2.81
N GLY A 155 15.76 -1.95 3.63
CA GLY A 155 15.54 -0.51 3.67
C GLY A 155 15.01 -0.01 5.00
N ILE A 156 15.23 1.28 5.21
CA ILE A 156 14.65 2.04 6.31
C ILE A 156 14.12 3.36 5.76
N ASP A 157 12.88 3.69 6.13
CA ASP A 157 12.22 4.94 5.76
C ASP A 157 11.78 5.69 7.01
N PHE A 158 11.96 6.99 6.99
CA PHE A 158 11.40 7.93 7.94
C PHE A 158 10.33 8.74 7.21
N GLY A 159 9.07 8.51 7.57
CA GLY A 159 7.93 9.16 6.97
C GLY A 159 7.16 10.03 7.97
N TYR A 160 6.68 11.16 7.51
CA TYR A 160 5.81 12.05 8.27
C TYR A 160 4.41 12.06 7.67
N GLY A 161 3.41 11.64 8.45
CA GLY A 161 2.00 11.71 8.09
C GLY A 161 1.41 13.07 8.40
N PHE A 162 0.93 13.78 7.38
CA PHE A 162 0.37 15.13 7.53
C PHE A 162 -1.08 15.14 7.99
N ASP A 163 -1.78 14.05 7.78
CA ASP A 163 -3.20 13.93 8.05
C ASP A 163 -3.43 12.95 9.22
N PRO A 164 -4.56 13.06 9.92
CA PRO A 164 -4.87 12.14 11.01
C PRO A 164 -5.16 10.72 10.50
N ILE A 165 -4.91 9.73 11.34
CA ILE A 165 -5.36 8.34 11.13
C ILE A 165 -6.88 8.25 11.21
N LEU A 166 -7.45 7.11 10.86
CA LEU A 166 -8.89 6.89 10.96
C LEU A 166 -9.35 7.02 12.41
N GLY A 167 -10.35 7.89 12.65
CA GLY A 167 -10.87 8.19 14.00
C GLY A 167 -10.00 9.12 14.83
N GLY A 168 -8.83 9.54 14.33
CA GLY A 168 -7.97 10.53 14.99
C GLY A 168 -8.30 11.97 14.56
N ASN A 169 -7.93 12.93 15.41
CA ASN A 169 -8.10 14.37 15.12
C ASN A 169 -6.76 15.08 14.89
N GLU A 170 -5.66 14.49 15.33
CA GLU A 170 -4.33 15.06 15.22
C GLU A 170 -3.54 14.44 14.07
N ARG A 171 -2.55 15.18 13.57
CA ARG A 171 -1.61 14.69 12.56
C ARG A 171 -0.88 13.46 13.10
N ASN A 172 -0.67 12.47 12.22
CA ASN A 172 0.00 11.24 12.64
C ASN A 172 1.45 11.46 13.09
N GLY A 173 2.18 12.37 12.43
CA GLY A 173 3.58 12.68 12.77
C GLY A 173 4.57 11.67 12.18
N TRP A 174 5.72 11.52 12.86
CA TRP A 174 6.83 10.68 12.38
C TRP A 174 6.58 9.20 12.61
N GLN A 175 6.89 8.41 11.59
CA GLN A 175 6.90 6.95 11.61
C GLN A 175 8.18 6.42 10.97
N THR A 176 8.72 5.36 11.55
CA THR A 176 9.86 4.61 10.97
C THR A 176 9.33 3.31 10.37
N HIS A 177 9.73 3.03 9.16
CA HIS A 177 9.32 1.84 8.41
C HIS A 177 10.54 1.04 7.98
N PHE A 178 10.44 -0.27 8.10
CA PHE A 178 11.44 -1.19 7.61
C PHE A 178 10.97 -1.86 6.33
N ILE A 179 11.88 -2.15 5.43
CA ILE A 179 11.58 -2.83 4.17
C ILE A 179 12.52 -4.01 4.06
N ILE A 180 11.94 -5.19 3.92
CA ILE A 180 12.65 -6.46 3.78
C ILE A 180 12.02 -7.20 2.60
N GLY A 181 12.84 -7.60 1.62
CA GLY A 181 12.40 -8.39 0.48
C GLY A 181 12.71 -7.78 -0.86
N GLN A 182 12.26 -8.44 -1.91
CA GLN A 182 12.34 -7.93 -3.28
C GLN A 182 11.09 -7.11 -3.58
N GLN A 183 11.23 -5.81 -3.59
CA GLN A 183 10.23 -4.93 -4.21
C GLN A 183 10.67 -4.66 -5.65
N PHE A 184 10.13 -5.44 -6.56
CA PHE A 184 10.21 -5.20 -7.99
C PHE A 184 9.04 -4.36 -8.48
#